data_67d17433367c2836ff93d35258f33f70
#
_entry.id   67d17433367c2836ff93d35258f33f70
#
_cell.length_a   1.000
_cell.length_b   1.000
_cell.length_c   1.000
_cell.angle_alpha   90.00
_cell.angle_beta   90.00
_cell.angle_gamma   90.00
#
_symmetry.space_group_name_H-M   'P 1'
#
loop_
_entity.id
_entity.type
_entity.pdbx_description
1 polymer ?
#
loop_
_entity_poly.entity_id
_entity_poly.type
_entity_poly.pdbx_seq_one_letter_code
_entity_poly.pdbx_strand_id
1 'polypeptide(L)'
;AQSDRPNIILFMVDDMGWQDTSVPFWKEVTPLNKKYHTPNMQRLADEGMKFTNAYATPVCTPTRVSLLTGMNAAHHRVTVWTSPVRDNPTDSKDDQFEPVDWNYNGMSNIGGVSHTVHATPFPQLLKDAGYFTIHIGKAHWGSNGTPGSNPYNLGFMINIAGSGAGHPQSYLGEENYGNMPRKASWQAVP
;
A
#
# COMPACT_ATOMS: atom_id res chain seq x y z
N ALA A 1 -10.35 30.75 -11.97
CA ALA A 1 -10.45 30.73 -10.52
C ALA A 1 -9.48 29.68 -10.01
N GLN A 2 -8.49 30.09 -9.22
CA GLN A 2 -7.61 29.17 -8.53
C GLN A 2 -8.47 28.39 -7.53
N SER A 3 -8.44 27.08 -7.58
CA SER A 3 -9.21 26.26 -6.63
C SER A 3 -8.65 26.48 -5.23
N ASP A 4 -9.50 26.84 -4.26
CA ASP A 4 -9.12 26.95 -2.83
C ASP A 4 -8.77 25.57 -2.20
N ARG A 5 -8.69 24.52 -3.01
CA ARG A 5 -8.41 23.17 -2.58
C ARG A 5 -6.91 22.93 -2.54
N PRO A 6 -6.35 22.45 -1.42
CA PRO A 6 -4.94 22.15 -1.32
C PRO A 6 -4.56 20.94 -2.20
N ASN A 7 -3.35 20.94 -2.72
CA ASN A 7 -2.74 19.72 -3.26
C ASN A 7 -2.43 18.75 -2.11
N ILE A 8 -2.67 17.47 -2.32
CA ILE A 8 -2.45 16.42 -1.31
C ILE A 8 -1.41 15.45 -1.85
N ILE A 9 -0.30 15.31 -1.15
CA ILE A 9 0.73 14.31 -1.45
C ILE A 9 0.80 13.35 -0.27
N LEU A 10 0.49 12.07 -0.54
CA LEU A 10 0.66 10.99 0.42
C LEU A 10 1.90 10.19 0.04
N PHE A 11 2.97 10.36 0.80
CA PHE A 11 4.23 9.67 0.59
C PHE A 11 4.35 8.51 1.58
N MET A 12 4.17 7.28 1.11
CA MET A 12 4.25 6.07 1.93
C MET A 12 5.60 5.39 1.72
N VAL A 13 6.35 5.20 2.78
CA VAL A 13 7.61 4.43 2.77
C VAL A 13 7.30 3.01 3.24
N ASP A 14 7.60 2.03 2.39
CA ASP A 14 7.36 0.62 2.67
C ASP A 14 8.42 0.07 3.63
N ASP A 15 8.00 -0.76 4.58
CA ASP A 15 8.87 -1.44 5.56
C ASP A 15 9.78 -0.51 6.41
N MET A 16 9.44 0.78 6.54
CA MET A 16 10.21 1.71 7.37
C MET A 16 9.69 1.73 8.81
N GLY A 17 10.53 1.38 9.76
CA GLY A 17 10.26 1.51 11.18
C GLY A 17 10.50 2.94 11.69
N TRP A 18 9.95 3.27 12.85
CA TRP A 18 10.09 4.60 13.47
C TRP A 18 11.53 4.97 13.87
N GLN A 19 12.43 4.00 13.89
CA GLN A 19 13.86 4.22 14.14
C GLN A 19 14.71 4.21 12.85
N ASP A 20 14.12 3.93 11.67
CA ASP A 20 14.83 3.83 10.39
C ASP A 20 14.96 5.18 9.67
N THR A 21 15.05 6.24 10.44
CA THR A 21 15.19 7.64 9.98
C THR A 21 15.98 8.41 11.02
N SER A 22 16.61 9.54 10.62
CA SER A 22 17.28 10.46 11.55
C SER A 22 16.29 11.27 12.41
N VAL A 23 14.99 11.24 12.08
CA VAL A 23 13.95 11.95 12.85
C VAL A 23 13.65 11.22 14.13
N PRO A 24 13.77 11.85 15.31
CA PRO A 24 13.39 11.21 16.56
C PRO A 24 11.86 11.22 16.72
N PHE A 25 11.27 10.02 16.75
CA PHE A 25 9.85 9.82 17.07
C PHE A 25 9.63 9.47 18.56
N TRP A 26 10.69 9.44 19.33
CA TRP A 26 10.71 9.26 20.78
C TRP A 26 11.27 10.50 21.48
N LYS A 27 11.28 10.52 22.81
CA LYS A 27 11.81 11.63 23.60
C LYS A 27 13.30 11.89 23.35
N GLU A 28 14.02 10.85 22.94
CA GLU A 28 15.46 10.88 22.70
C GLU A 28 15.79 10.34 21.32
N VAL A 29 16.90 10.80 20.76
CA VAL A 29 17.49 10.22 19.55
C VAL A 29 18.08 8.87 19.90
N THR A 30 17.54 7.79 19.35
CA THR A 30 18.02 6.44 19.62
C THR A 30 19.33 6.14 18.88
N PRO A 31 20.10 5.11 19.31
CA PRO A 31 21.28 4.67 18.57
C PRO A 31 20.99 4.26 17.13
N LEU A 32 19.77 3.77 16.83
CA LEU A 32 19.36 3.40 15.47
C LEU A 32 19.10 4.65 14.63
N ASN A 33 18.39 5.65 15.14
CA ASN A 33 18.19 6.92 14.42
C ASN A 33 19.52 7.56 13.98
N LYS A 34 20.58 7.43 14.78
CA LYS A 34 21.92 7.98 14.46
C LYS A 34 22.61 7.32 13.29
N LYS A 35 22.14 6.13 12.85
CA LYS A 35 22.69 5.43 11.67
C LYS A 35 22.17 5.97 10.35
N TYR A 36 21.06 6.69 10.37
CA TYR A 36 20.39 7.18 9.17
C TYR A 36 20.68 8.65 8.91
N HIS A 37 20.74 9.00 7.64
CA HIS A 37 20.88 10.36 7.17
C HIS A 37 19.70 10.70 6.27
N THR A 38 18.65 11.28 6.86
CA THR A 38 17.39 11.60 6.18
C THR A 38 17.04 13.10 6.34
N PRO A 39 17.86 14.02 5.78
CA PRO A 39 17.74 15.45 6.05
C PRO A 39 16.40 16.05 5.59
N ASN A 40 15.84 15.55 4.49
CA ASN A 40 14.56 16.04 4.00
C ASN A 40 13.38 15.58 4.88
N MET A 41 13.47 14.39 5.47
CA MET A 41 12.47 13.94 6.46
C MET A 41 12.58 14.75 7.74
N GLN A 42 13.81 15.08 8.17
CA GLN A 42 14.03 15.96 9.30
C GLN A 42 13.43 17.35 9.05
N ARG A 43 13.68 17.95 7.88
CA ARG A 43 13.09 19.22 7.50
C ARG A 43 11.55 19.18 7.51
N LEU A 44 10.97 18.12 6.95
CA LEU A 44 9.51 17.94 6.95
C LEU A 44 8.95 17.84 8.38
N ALA A 45 9.67 17.16 9.27
CA ALA A 45 9.27 17.02 10.67
C ALA A 45 9.38 18.35 11.45
N ASP A 46 10.37 19.19 11.11
CA ASP A 46 10.62 20.49 11.74
C ASP A 46 9.63 21.57 11.25
N GLU A 47 9.24 21.52 9.98
CA GLU A 47 8.31 22.47 9.35
C GLU A 47 6.83 22.05 9.52
N GLY A 48 6.57 20.80 9.85
CA GLY A 48 5.22 20.23 9.90
C GLY A 48 4.82 19.69 11.27
N MET A 49 4.01 18.65 11.25
CA MET A 49 3.54 17.97 12.47
C MET A 49 4.02 16.52 12.49
N LYS A 50 4.59 16.10 13.60
CA LYS A 50 5.06 14.74 13.84
C LYS A 50 4.10 13.99 14.75
N PHE A 51 3.49 12.92 14.26
CA PHE A 51 2.62 12.06 15.03
C PHE A 51 3.43 10.93 15.67
N THR A 52 3.49 10.89 17.00
CA THR A 52 4.24 9.87 17.75
C THR A 52 3.42 8.64 18.13
N ASN A 53 2.08 8.72 17.98
CA ASN A 53 1.15 7.66 18.29
C ASN A 53 0.32 7.25 17.04
N ALA A 54 0.98 7.16 15.89
CA ALA A 54 0.39 6.65 14.68
C ALA A 54 0.84 5.20 14.47
N TYR A 55 -0.12 4.31 14.23
CA TYR A 55 0.13 2.87 14.14
C TYR A 55 -0.30 2.35 12.77
N ALA A 56 0.52 1.48 12.21
CA ALA A 56 0.22 0.69 11.01
C ALA A 56 -0.04 -0.77 11.42
N THR A 57 -0.61 -1.54 10.51
CA THR A 57 -0.66 -3.00 10.67
C THR A 57 0.69 -3.63 10.31
N PRO A 58 0.98 -4.86 10.79
CA PRO A 58 2.33 -5.44 10.67
C PRO A 58 2.87 -5.65 9.26
N VAL A 59 2.00 -5.76 8.25
CA VAL A 59 2.39 -6.08 6.86
C VAL A 59 1.75 -5.15 5.84
N CYS A 60 2.21 -5.24 4.58
CA CYS A 60 1.91 -4.25 3.53
C CYS A 60 0.42 -4.15 3.17
N THR A 61 -0.24 -5.20 2.69
CA THR A 61 -1.62 -5.10 2.21
C THR A 61 -2.60 -4.63 3.29
N PRO A 62 -2.58 -5.17 4.52
CA PRO A 62 -3.45 -4.69 5.59
C PRO A 62 -3.33 -3.19 5.85
N THR A 63 -2.10 -2.68 5.98
CA THR A 63 -1.86 -1.23 6.16
C THR A 63 -2.39 -0.42 4.97
N ARG A 64 -2.13 -0.89 3.74
CA ARG A 64 -2.53 -0.19 2.52
C ARG A 64 -4.04 -0.18 2.33
N VAL A 65 -4.72 -1.26 2.68
CA VAL A 65 -6.19 -1.33 2.68
C VAL A 65 -6.76 -0.44 3.78
N SER A 66 -6.21 -0.45 4.99
CA SER A 66 -6.61 0.48 6.06
C SER A 66 -6.49 1.93 5.62
N LEU A 67 -5.39 2.28 4.97
CA LEU A 67 -5.16 3.64 4.47
C LEU A 67 -6.20 4.05 3.42
N LEU A 68 -6.49 3.19 2.44
CA LEU A 68 -7.42 3.52 1.38
C LEU A 68 -8.88 3.57 1.84
N THR A 69 -9.24 2.76 2.83
CA THR A 69 -10.65 2.59 3.24
C THR A 69 -11.02 3.34 4.52
N GLY A 70 -10.01 3.76 5.31
CA GLY A 70 -10.23 4.29 6.66
C GLY A 70 -10.64 3.23 7.70
N MET A 71 -10.66 1.96 7.33
CA MET A 71 -11.01 0.86 8.23
C MET A 71 -9.77 0.31 8.94
N ASN A 72 -9.90 -0.15 10.18
CA ASN A 72 -8.85 -0.94 10.83
C ASN A 72 -8.84 -2.39 10.31
N ALA A 73 -7.75 -3.11 10.55
CA ALA A 73 -7.56 -4.46 10.04
C ALA A 73 -8.59 -5.47 10.57
N ALA A 74 -9.08 -5.31 11.79
CA ALA A 74 -10.13 -6.16 12.34
C ALA A 74 -11.46 -5.97 11.60
N HIS A 75 -11.76 -4.76 11.15
CA HIS A 75 -12.98 -4.44 10.41
C HIS A 75 -12.90 -4.94 8.96
N HIS A 76 -11.83 -4.60 8.22
CA HIS A 76 -11.71 -5.03 6.82
C HIS A 76 -11.26 -6.48 6.65
N ARG A 77 -10.78 -7.16 7.70
CA ARG A 77 -10.37 -8.57 7.70
C ARG A 77 -9.32 -8.95 6.65
N VAL A 78 -8.52 -7.98 6.21
CA VAL A 78 -7.33 -8.21 5.41
C VAL A 78 -6.17 -8.19 6.39
N THR A 79 -5.68 -9.35 6.79
CA THR A 79 -4.74 -9.51 7.92
C THR A 79 -3.38 -10.03 7.51
N VAL A 80 -3.26 -10.45 6.24
CA VAL A 80 -2.05 -10.96 5.62
C VAL A 80 -1.76 -10.18 4.33
N TRP A 81 -0.53 -10.20 3.85
CA TRP A 81 -0.19 -9.66 2.55
C TRP A 81 -0.85 -10.47 1.42
N THR A 82 -1.35 -9.78 0.43
CA THR A 82 -2.08 -10.39 -0.68
C THR A 82 -1.13 -11.06 -1.66
N SER A 83 -1.34 -12.35 -1.95
CA SER A 83 -0.62 -13.03 -3.03
C SER A 83 -0.95 -12.41 -4.38
N PRO A 84 0.01 -12.31 -5.32
CA PRO A 84 -0.32 -12.03 -6.71
C PRO A 84 -1.26 -13.06 -7.34
N VAL A 85 -1.23 -14.29 -6.85
CA VAL A 85 -2.13 -15.36 -7.28
C VAL A 85 -3.43 -15.26 -6.50
N ARG A 86 -4.54 -15.05 -7.21
CA ARG A 86 -5.87 -14.99 -6.63
C ARG A 86 -6.24 -16.29 -5.95
N ASP A 87 -7.01 -16.18 -4.87
CA ASP A 87 -7.50 -17.31 -4.06
C ASP A 87 -6.37 -18.16 -3.43
N ASN A 88 -5.21 -17.52 -3.19
CA ASN A 88 -4.08 -18.10 -2.50
C ASN A 88 -3.88 -17.44 -1.13
N PRO A 89 -4.41 -18.03 -0.05
CA PRO A 89 -4.12 -17.55 1.31
C PRO A 89 -2.65 -17.85 1.64
N THR A 90 -1.85 -16.81 1.83
CA THR A 90 -0.40 -16.92 1.92
C THR A 90 0.14 -17.54 3.20
N ASP A 91 -0.69 -17.62 4.25
CA ASP A 91 -0.25 -18.02 5.59
C ASP A 91 -0.62 -19.44 5.99
N SER A 92 -1.32 -20.19 5.16
CA SER A 92 -1.84 -21.46 5.63
C SER A 92 -1.77 -22.54 4.58
N LYS A 93 -0.59 -23.10 4.41
CA LYS A 93 -0.45 -24.45 3.87
C LYS A 93 -0.18 -25.39 5.05
N ASP A 94 -1.21 -25.61 5.85
CA ASP A 94 -1.18 -26.61 6.89
C ASP A 94 -2.20 -27.68 6.52
N ASP A 95 -1.76 -28.92 6.44
CA ASP A 95 -2.62 -30.06 6.07
C ASP A 95 -3.65 -30.40 7.17
N GLN A 96 -3.51 -29.81 8.35
CA GLN A 96 -4.37 -30.07 9.52
C GLN A 96 -5.43 -28.99 9.73
N PHE A 97 -5.29 -27.81 9.13
CA PHE A 97 -6.20 -26.69 9.32
C PHE A 97 -6.75 -26.18 8.01
N GLU A 98 -8.04 -25.88 8.00
CA GLU A 98 -8.65 -25.18 6.87
C GLU A 98 -8.14 -23.73 6.83
N PRO A 99 -7.94 -23.15 5.60
CA PRO A 99 -7.61 -21.75 5.46
C PRO A 99 -8.65 -20.87 6.15
N VAL A 100 -8.21 -19.84 6.84
CA VAL A 100 -9.10 -18.87 7.46
C VAL A 100 -9.95 -18.17 6.39
N ASP A 101 -11.25 -18.04 6.66
CA ASP A 101 -12.18 -17.31 5.81
C ASP A 101 -12.02 -15.78 5.99
N TRP A 102 -10.90 -15.26 5.54
CA TRP A 102 -10.57 -13.84 5.59
C TRP A 102 -10.43 -13.25 4.19
N ASN A 103 -10.29 -11.91 4.13
CA ASN A 103 -10.20 -11.19 2.86
C ASN A 103 -8.77 -11.20 2.28
N TYR A 104 -8.20 -12.39 2.10
CA TYR A 104 -6.83 -12.59 1.62
C TYR A 104 -6.60 -12.16 0.16
N ASN A 105 -7.67 -11.90 -0.60
CA ASN A 105 -7.58 -11.28 -1.92
C ASN A 105 -7.53 -9.73 -1.87
N GLY A 106 -7.53 -9.14 -0.66
CA GLY A 106 -7.39 -7.71 -0.46
C GLY A 106 -8.72 -6.97 -0.52
N MET A 107 -8.78 -5.87 -1.27
CA MET A 107 -9.97 -5.05 -1.39
C MET A 107 -10.57 -5.06 -2.79
N SER A 108 -11.85 -4.68 -2.87
CA SER A 108 -12.56 -4.43 -4.11
C SER A 108 -13.49 -3.22 -3.96
N ASN A 109 -13.58 -2.41 -5.00
CA ASN A 109 -14.59 -1.37 -5.12
C ASN A 109 -15.93 -1.89 -5.66
N ILE A 110 -15.99 -3.17 -6.00
CA ILE A 110 -17.17 -3.87 -6.49
C ILE A 110 -17.54 -4.95 -5.48
N GLY A 111 -18.81 -5.03 -5.12
CA GLY A 111 -19.31 -6.04 -4.21
C GLY A 111 -19.32 -7.46 -4.83
N GLY A 112 -19.30 -8.48 -3.97
CA GLY A 112 -19.42 -9.89 -4.39
C GLY A 112 -18.14 -10.51 -4.95
N VAL A 113 -17.00 -9.83 -4.85
CA VAL A 113 -15.69 -10.41 -5.17
C VAL A 113 -15.21 -11.25 -3.98
N SER A 114 -15.00 -12.52 -4.20
CA SER A 114 -14.63 -13.50 -3.15
C SER A 114 -13.38 -13.06 -2.40
N HIS A 115 -13.42 -13.21 -1.07
CA HIS A 115 -12.31 -12.94 -0.15
C HIS A 115 -11.69 -11.53 -0.32
N THR A 116 -12.54 -10.53 -0.60
CA THR A 116 -12.16 -9.12 -0.63
C THR A 116 -13.07 -8.30 0.28
N VAL A 117 -12.52 -7.27 0.92
CA VAL A 117 -13.34 -6.24 1.54
C VAL A 117 -13.92 -5.35 0.45
N HIS A 118 -15.24 -5.16 0.46
CA HIS A 118 -15.90 -4.18 -0.40
C HIS A 118 -15.89 -2.81 0.28
N ALA A 119 -15.28 -1.83 -0.36
CA ALA A 119 -15.23 -0.45 0.14
C ALA A 119 -15.00 0.55 -0.98
N THR A 120 -15.49 1.79 -0.78
CA THR A 120 -15.13 2.93 -1.61
C THR A 120 -13.81 3.52 -1.09
N PRO A 121 -12.72 3.50 -1.85
CA PRO A 121 -11.43 4.02 -1.41
C PRO A 121 -11.40 5.54 -1.48
N PHE A 122 -10.62 6.20 -0.57
CA PHE A 122 -10.56 7.66 -0.52
C PHE A 122 -10.11 8.33 -1.84
N PRO A 123 -9.26 7.74 -2.71
CA PRO A 123 -8.96 8.36 -4.00
C PRO A 123 -10.17 8.49 -4.90
N GLN A 124 -11.15 7.56 -4.81
CA GLN A 124 -12.41 7.70 -5.53
C GLN A 124 -13.21 8.91 -4.99
N LEU A 125 -13.27 9.08 -3.68
CA LEU A 125 -13.94 10.23 -3.07
C LEU A 125 -13.28 11.56 -3.47
N LEU A 126 -11.96 11.60 -3.52
CA LEU A 126 -11.22 12.77 -3.99
C LEU A 126 -11.49 13.06 -5.48
N LYS A 127 -11.50 12.02 -6.33
CA LYS A 127 -11.85 12.14 -7.74
C LYS A 127 -13.26 12.70 -7.92
N ASP A 128 -14.22 12.16 -7.18
CA ASP A 128 -15.62 12.63 -7.21
C ASP A 128 -15.76 14.08 -6.73
N ALA A 129 -14.88 14.49 -5.81
CA ALA A 129 -14.74 15.88 -5.37
C ALA A 129 -13.98 16.77 -6.38
N GLY A 130 -13.54 16.26 -7.53
CA GLY A 130 -12.89 17.01 -8.61
C GLY A 130 -11.37 17.14 -8.48
N TYR A 131 -10.72 16.30 -7.67
CA TYR A 131 -9.26 16.20 -7.67
C TYR A 131 -8.77 15.36 -8.85
N PHE A 132 -7.61 15.72 -9.37
CA PHE A 132 -6.87 14.87 -10.30
C PHE A 132 -5.99 13.91 -9.49
N THR A 133 -6.27 12.61 -9.59
CA THR A 133 -5.70 11.59 -8.72
C THR A 133 -4.63 10.78 -9.42
N ILE A 134 -3.45 10.67 -8.82
CA ILE A 134 -2.30 9.95 -9.36
C ILE A 134 -1.81 8.94 -8.35
N HIS A 135 -1.53 7.72 -8.80
CA HIS A 135 -0.81 6.70 -8.04
C HIS A 135 0.56 6.45 -8.68
N ILE A 136 1.60 6.38 -7.85
CA ILE A 136 2.97 6.08 -8.29
C ILE A 136 3.58 5.06 -7.32
N GLY A 137 4.09 3.96 -7.85
CA GLY A 137 4.82 2.95 -7.10
C GLY A 137 3.96 1.75 -6.66
N LYS A 138 4.32 1.11 -5.55
CA LYS A 138 3.66 -0.09 -5.03
C LYS A 138 2.20 0.16 -4.65
N ALA A 139 1.29 -0.59 -5.26
CA ALA A 139 -0.14 -0.60 -4.94
C ALA A 139 -0.50 -1.69 -3.92
N HIS A 140 -0.47 -2.94 -4.33
CA HIS A 140 -0.64 -4.11 -3.48
C HIS A 140 -1.95 -4.13 -2.66
N TRP A 141 -3.07 -3.70 -3.25
CA TRP A 141 -4.38 -3.68 -2.62
C TRP A 141 -5.24 -4.90 -2.92
N GLY A 142 -4.85 -5.71 -3.91
CA GLY A 142 -5.58 -6.91 -4.27
C GLY A 142 -4.78 -7.86 -5.15
N SER A 143 -5.14 -9.13 -5.12
CA SER A 143 -4.57 -10.18 -5.99
C SER A 143 -4.86 -9.90 -7.46
N ASN A 144 -3.98 -10.34 -8.36
CA ASN A 144 -4.18 -10.18 -9.80
C ASN A 144 -5.53 -10.76 -10.24
N GLY A 145 -6.19 -10.06 -11.15
CA GLY A 145 -7.54 -10.42 -11.60
C GLY A 145 -8.67 -10.04 -10.64
N THR A 146 -8.38 -9.38 -9.52
CA THR A 146 -9.39 -8.70 -8.70
C THR A 146 -9.42 -7.20 -9.03
N PRO A 147 -10.54 -6.51 -8.79
CA PRO A 147 -10.61 -5.07 -9.02
C PRO A 147 -9.54 -4.28 -8.27
N GLY A 148 -9.20 -4.68 -7.04
CA GLY A 148 -8.20 -4.01 -6.19
C GLY A 148 -6.76 -4.12 -6.69
N SER A 149 -6.48 -5.02 -7.66
CA SER A 149 -5.14 -5.11 -8.25
C SER A 149 -4.83 -3.97 -9.22
N ASN A 150 -5.84 -3.24 -9.66
CA ASN A 150 -5.69 -2.16 -10.63
C ASN A 150 -6.07 -0.80 -10.01
N PRO A 151 -5.11 0.11 -9.79
CA PRO A 151 -5.38 1.43 -9.22
C PRO A 151 -6.43 2.27 -9.95
N TYR A 152 -6.61 2.09 -11.25
CA TYR A 152 -7.66 2.78 -12.00
C TYR A 152 -9.06 2.47 -11.47
N ASN A 153 -9.31 1.25 -10.99
CA ASN A 153 -10.57 0.85 -10.39
C ASN A 153 -10.80 1.50 -9.02
N LEU A 154 -9.73 1.97 -8.39
CA LEU A 154 -9.75 2.53 -7.04
C LEU A 154 -9.80 4.07 -7.03
N GLY A 155 -10.13 4.68 -8.17
CA GLY A 155 -10.30 6.11 -8.30
C GLY A 155 -9.06 6.90 -8.72
N PHE A 156 -7.96 6.24 -9.05
CA PHE A 156 -6.81 6.91 -9.63
C PHE A 156 -7.01 7.13 -11.14
N MET A 157 -6.68 8.32 -11.62
CA MET A 157 -6.76 8.69 -13.04
C MET A 157 -5.46 8.37 -13.78
N ILE A 158 -4.35 8.34 -13.08
CA ILE A 158 -3.05 7.89 -13.57
C ILE A 158 -2.51 6.85 -12.61
N ASN A 159 -1.92 5.79 -13.17
CA ASN A 159 -1.19 4.77 -12.44
C ASN A 159 0.18 4.56 -13.06
N ILE A 160 1.23 4.72 -12.26
CA ILE A 160 2.60 4.43 -12.65
C ILE A 160 3.14 3.33 -11.73
N ALA A 161 3.37 2.15 -12.30
CA ALA A 161 3.95 1.00 -11.61
C ALA A 161 3.10 0.35 -10.50
N GLY A 162 1.83 0.72 -10.33
CA GLY A 162 0.95 0.08 -9.35
C GLY A 162 0.26 -1.16 -9.91
N SER A 163 0.32 -2.27 -9.17
CA SER A 163 -0.33 -3.54 -9.51
C SER A 163 -0.65 -4.36 -8.25
N GLY A 164 -1.15 -5.59 -8.43
CA GLY A 164 -1.32 -6.55 -7.34
C GLY A 164 -0.01 -7.13 -6.80
N ALA A 165 1.15 -6.82 -7.41
CA ALA A 165 2.44 -7.27 -6.93
C ALA A 165 2.92 -6.48 -5.72
N GLY A 166 3.51 -7.18 -4.75
CA GLY A 166 4.03 -6.58 -3.52
C GLY A 166 5.39 -5.90 -3.67
N HIS A 167 6.13 -6.19 -4.73
CA HIS A 167 7.41 -5.57 -5.07
C HIS A 167 7.76 -5.84 -6.54
N PRO A 168 8.60 -5.01 -7.18
CA PRO A 168 9.14 -5.30 -8.51
C PRO A 168 10.19 -6.42 -8.40
N GLN A 169 10.54 -7.04 -9.52
CA GLN A 169 11.66 -8.01 -9.57
C GLN A 169 13.03 -7.34 -9.37
N SER A 170 13.14 -6.09 -9.77
CA SER A 170 14.31 -5.24 -9.57
C SER A 170 13.88 -3.82 -9.30
N TYR A 171 14.68 -3.11 -8.52
CA TYR A 171 14.52 -1.67 -8.28
C TYR A 171 15.37 -0.82 -9.23
N LEU A 172 16.12 -1.44 -10.14
CA LEU A 172 17.03 -0.78 -11.07
C LEU A 172 16.36 -0.52 -12.42
N GLY A 173 16.40 0.72 -12.88
CA GLY A 173 15.85 1.11 -14.18
C GLY A 173 16.55 0.44 -15.36
N GLU A 174 17.86 0.20 -15.28
CA GLU A 174 18.65 -0.52 -16.27
C GLU A 174 18.23 -1.99 -16.43
N GLU A 175 17.63 -2.57 -15.41
CA GLU A 175 17.05 -3.91 -15.44
C GLU A 175 15.56 -3.89 -15.82
N ASN A 176 15.07 -2.75 -16.33
CA ASN A 176 13.68 -2.53 -16.68
C ASN A 176 12.71 -2.96 -15.56
N TYR A 177 13.10 -2.74 -14.30
CA TYR A 177 12.36 -3.12 -13.10
C TYR A 177 11.98 -4.62 -13.05
N GLY A 178 12.77 -5.46 -13.74
CA GLY A 178 12.51 -6.90 -13.85
C GLY A 178 11.45 -7.28 -14.86
N ASN A 179 11.02 -6.38 -15.73
CA ASN A 179 10.08 -6.64 -16.85
C ASN A 179 10.72 -7.50 -17.97
N MET A 180 11.60 -8.41 -17.61
CA MET A 180 12.13 -9.42 -18.52
C MET A 180 11.11 -10.57 -18.64
N PRO A 181 10.97 -11.21 -19.83
CA PRO A 181 10.06 -12.33 -19.98
C PRO A 181 10.49 -13.48 -19.07
N ARG A 182 9.90 -13.57 -17.91
CA ARG A 182 10.09 -14.64 -16.94
C ARG A 182 8.79 -15.30 -16.55
N LYS A 183 8.92 -16.59 -16.21
CA LYS A 183 7.84 -17.51 -15.81
C LYS A 183 6.68 -16.83 -15.10
N ALA A 184 5.48 -17.21 -15.47
CA ALA A 184 4.15 -16.70 -15.21
C ALA A 184 3.74 -16.33 -13.75
N SER A 185 4.63 -16.30 -12.78
CA SER A 185 4.30 -16.00 -11.39
C SER A 185 4.52 -14.54 -10.96
N TRP A 186 5.28 -13.77 -11.74
CA TRP A 186 5.59 -12.37 -11.45
C TRP A 186 5.30 -11.56 -12.71
N GLN A 187 4.09 -11.09 -12.84
CA GLN A 187 3.75 -10.20 -13.95
C GLN A 187 4.46 -8.87 -13.77
N ALA A 188 5.03 -8.42 -14.88
CA ALA A 188 5.57 -7.09 -15.06
C ALA A 188 4.67 -6.02 -14.45
N VAL A 189 5.28 -5.07 -13.80
CA VAL A 189 4.64 -3.81 -13.46
C VAL A 189 4.31 -3.12 -14.79
N PRO A 190 3.04 -2.83 -15.11
CA PRO A 190 2.68 -2.17 -16.36
C PRO A 190 3.21 -0.74 -16.44
#